data_57b6227e0f445c7b540dda2d78dc9e09
#
_entry.id   57b6227e0f445c7b540dda2d78dc9e09
#
_cell.length_a   1.000
_cell.length_b   1.000
_cell.length_c   1.000
_cell.angle_alpha   90.00
_cell.angle_beta   90.00
_cell.angle_gamma   90.00
#
_symmetry.space_group_name_H-M   'P 1'
#
loop_
_entity.id
_entity.type
_entity.pdbx_description
1 polymer ?
#
loop_
_entity_poly.entity_id
_entity_poly.type
_entity_poly.pdbx_seq_one_letter_code
_entity_poly.pdbx_strand_id
1 'polypeptide(L)'
;ISLPLFGVNFSRTKGIFSASLSQVKNPFIALMGALVMVNLMLVGGEHSMVKIIGRTFAEVTGSDWTIFSSFLGAVGAFFSGSNTVSNLTFGSVQLSTAETTGLSVTLILALQSVGGAMGNMVCINNIVAVSSVLNIQNKEGTIIKTTIVPMVVYGIIAALCASFLIPLFYTL
;
A
#
# COMPACT_ATOMS: atom_id res chain seq x y z
N ILE A 1 -8.36 27.59 6.01
CA ILE A 1 -7.96 28.89 5.41
C ILE A 1 -8.87 29.21 4.22
N SER A 2 -9.25 28.25 3.36
CA SER A 2 -10.11 28.51 2.18
C SER A 2 -11.59 28.76 2.50
N LEU A 3 -12.14 28.19 3.55
CA LEU A 3 -13.57 28.28 3.88
C LEU A 3 -14.12 29.71 3.99
N PRO A 4 -13.45 30.68 4.65
CA PRO A 4 -13.90 32.06 4.67
C PRO A 4 -13.88 32.73 3.30
N LEU A 5 -12.91 32.38 2.43
CA LEU A 5 -12.79 32.91 1.07
C LEU A 5 -13.98 32.53 0.17
N PHE A 6 -14.62 31.40 0.45
CA PHE A 6 -15.79 30.93 -0.27
C PHE A 6 -17.12 31.30 0.42
N GLY A 7 -17.11 32.24 1.39
CA GLY A 7 -18.32 32.74 2.05
C GLY A 7 -19.06 31.68 2.92
N VAL A 8 -18.34 30.65 3.36
CA VAL A 8 -18.94 29.59 4.20
C VAL A 8 -19.16 30.12 5.62
N ASN A 9 -20.40 30.09 6.09
CA ASN A 9 -20.77 30.57 7.42
C ASN A 9 -20.11 29.72 8.53
N PHE A 10 -19.69 30.35 9.63
CA PHE A 10 -19.02 29.72 10.77
C PHE A 10 -19.76 28.50 11.33
N SER A 11 -21.09 28.54 11.37
CA SER A 11 -21.92 27.40 11.79
C SER A 11 -21.77 26.17 10.87
N ARG A 12 -21.71 26.38 9.55
CA ARG A 12 -21.44 25.32 8.57
C ARG A 12 -20.00 24.79 8.69
N THR A 13 -19.02 25.67 8.93
CA THR A 13 -17.62 25.29 9.15
C THR A 13 -17.48 24.34 10.35
N LYS A 14 -18.19 24.62 11.46
CA LYS A 14 -18.18 23.75 12.64
C LYS A 14 -18.78 22.37 12.34
N GLY A 15 -19.86 22.32 11.56
CA GLY A 15 -20.48 21.05 11.13
C GLY A 15 -19.52 20.23 10.24
N ILE A 16 -18.87 20.87 9.25
CA ILE A 16 -17.89 20.22 8.37
C ILE A 16 -16.70 19.70 9.17
N PHE A 17 -16.18 20.50 10.11
CA PHE A 17 -15.05 20.09 10.95
C PHE A 17 -15.41 18.89 11.85
N SER A 18 -16.57 18.90 12.48
CA SER A 18 -17.06 17.78 13.30
C SER A 18 -17.23 16.50 12.46
N ALA A 19 -17.82 16.61 11.28
CA ALA A 19 -17.97 15.48 10.37
C ALA A 19 -16.59 14.93 9.90
N SER A 20 -15.67 15.82 9.55
CA SER A 20 -14.31 15.43 9.16
C SER A 20 -13.56 14.74 10.32
N LEU A 21 -13.68 15.25 11.54
CA LEU A 21 -13.06 14.65 12.71
C LEU A 21 -13.61 13.25 13.00
N SER A 22 -14.92 13.06 12.83
CA SER A 22 -15.55 11.75 12.93
C SER A 22 -15.03 10.74 11.90
N GLN A 23 -14.73 11.21 10.67
CA GLN A 23 -14.18 10.36 9.60
C GLN A 23 -12.71 9.95 9.84
N VAL A 24 -11.93 10.76 10.57
CA VAL A 24 -10.53 10.43 10.90
C VAL A 24 -10.41 9.27 11.90
N LYS A 25 -11.44 9.01 12.69
CA LYS A 25 -11.42 7.97 13.72
C LYS A 25 -11.07 6.58 13.18
N ASN A 26 -11.69 6.16 12.09
CA ASN A 26 -11.47 4.82 11.52
C ASN A 26 -10.06 4.65 10.92
N PRO A 27 -9.54 5.59 10.10
CA PRO A 27 -8.15 5.56 9.67
C PRO A 27 -7.16 5.56 10.83
N PHE A 28 -7.41 6.33 11.89
CA PHE A 28 -6.55 6.37 13.07
C PHE A 28 -6.48 5.01 13.78
N ILE A 29 -7.63 4.36 14.00
CA ILE A 29 -7.68 3.02 14.61
C ILE A 29 -6.94 2.00 13.74
N ALA A 30 -7.13 2.05 12.42
CA ALA A 30 -6.44 1.17 11.48
C ALA A 30 -4.92 1.35 11.52
N LEU A 31 -4.43 2.60 11.57
CA LEU A 31 -3.00 2.90 11.69
C LEU A 31 -2.43 2.40 13.02
N MET A 32 -3.14 2.63 14.13
CA MET A 32 -2.72 2.11 15.43
C MET A 32 -2.64 0.58 15.44
N GLY A 33 -3.66 -0.08 14.90
CA GLY A 33 -3.66 -1.54 14.77
C GLY A 33 -2.49 -2.06 13.91
N ALA A 34 -2.22 -1.42 12.77
CA ALA A 34 -1.09 -1.79 11.91
C ALA A 34 0.26 -1.61 12.63
N LEU A 35 0.45 -0.50 13.35
CA LEU A 35 1.68 -0.26 14.10
C LEU A 35 1.90 -1.30 15.22
N VAL A 36 0.86 -1.65 15.95
CA VAL A 36 0.93 -2.70 16.99
C VAL A 36 1.27 -4.04 16.34
N MET A 37 0.60 -4.41 15.26
CA MET A 37 0.85 -5.66 14.54
C MET A 37 2.30 -5.76 14.06
N VAL A 38 2.82 -4.70 13.41
CA VAL A 38 4.21 -4.69 12.91
C VAL A 38 5.21 -4.78 14.06
N ASN A 39 4.98 -4.06 15.17
CA ASN A 39 5.85 -4.18 16.33
C ASN A 39 5.87 -5.62 16.89
N LEU A 40 4.71 -6.28 16.96
CA LEU A 40 4.65 -7.69 17.38
C LEU A 40 5.39 -8.62 16.42
N MET A 41 5.30 -8.37 15.11
CA MET A 41 6.01 -9.15 14.09
C MET A 41 7.53 -8.97 14.14
N LEU A 42 8.03 -7.84 14.69
CA LEU A 42 9.45 -7.56 14.87
C LEU A 42 10.04 -8.15 16.17
N VAL A 43 9.19 -8.57 17.10
CA VAL A 43 9.65 -9.21 18.35
C VAL A 43 10.31 -10.54 18.04
N GLY A 44 11.46 -10.82 18.66
CA GLY A 44 12.20 -12.07 18.50
C GLY A 44 13.52 -11.93 17.72
N GLY A 45 13.91 -10.73 17.28
CA GLY A 45 15.19 -10.48 16.59
C GLY A 45 15.33 -11.35 15.34
N GLU A 46 16.36 -12.20 15.28
CA GLU A 46 16.60 -13.10 14.14
C GLU A 46 15.52 -14.18 13.95
N HIS A 47 14.73 -14.47 14.97
CA HIS A 47 13.59 -15.41 14.91
C HIS A 47 12.25 -14.67 14.84
N SER A 48 12.27 -13.37 14.56
CA SER A 48 11.04 -12.60 14.38
C SER A 48 10.26 -13.09 13.14
N MET A 49 8.94 -12.92 13.19
CA MET A 49 8.06 -13.28 12.08
C MET A 49 8.48 -12.58 10.78
N VAL A 50 8.88 -11.31 10.86
CA VAL A 50 9.39 -10.53 9.72
C VAL A 50 10.60 -11.21 9.07
N LYS A 51 11.59 -11.62 9.89
CA LYS A 51 12.82 -12.27 9.38
C LYS A 51 12.51 -13.65 8.78
N ILE A 52 11.62 -14.42 9.40
CA ILE A 52 11.21 -15.74 8.87
C ILE A 52 10.52 -15.59 7.52
N ILE A 53 9.52 -14.70 7.42
CA ILE A 53 8.80 -14.47 6.16
C ILE A 53 9.75 -13.92 5.09
N GLY A 54 10.62 -12.95 5.43
CA GLY A 54 11.59 -12.38 4.50
C GLY A 54 12.57 -13.42 3.96
N ARG A 55 13.09 -14.31 4.82
CA ARG A 55 13.95 -15.44 4.40
C ARG A 55 13.21 -16.42 3.50
N THR A 56 11.98 -16.79 3.86
CA THR A 56 11.16 -17.68 3.02
C THR A 56 10.94 -17.09 1.64
N PHE A 57 10.62 -15.81 1.53
CA PHE A 57 10.50 -15.16 0.24
C PHE A 57 11.83 -15.13 -0.52
N ALA A 58 12.93 -14.84 0.15
CA ALA A 58 14.26 -14.85 -0.43
C ALA A 58 14.65 -16.24 -0.97
N GLU A 59 14.37 -17.30 -0.22
CA GLU A 59 14.64 -18.68 -0.61
C GLU A 59 13.82 -19.12 -1.84
N VAL A 60 12.55 -18.69 -1.92
CA VAL A 60 11.64 -19.09 -3.00
C VAL A 60 11.89 -18.30 -4.29
N THR A 61 12.18 -17.01 -4.17
CA THR A 61 12.23 -16.10 -5.34
C THR A 61 13.63 -15.62 -5.70
N GLY A 62 14.55 -15.60 -4.75
CA GLY A 62 15.89 -15.08 -4.96
C GLY A 62 15.89 -13.67 -5.55
N SER A 63 16.66 -13.46 -6.63
CA SER A 63 16.74 -12.18 -7.35
C SER A 63 15.42 -11.76 -8.02
N ASP A 64 14.51 -12.71 -8.30
CA ASP A 64 13.24 -12.44 -8.94
C ASP A 64 12.25 -11.75 -8.00
N TRP A 65 12.62 -11.56 -6.71
CA TRP A 65 11.82 -10.78 -5.75
C TRP A 65 11.46 -9.38 -6.25
N THR A 66 12.31 -8.78 -7.07
CA THR A 66 12.05 -7.49 -7.72
C THR A 66 10.71 -7.48 -8.47
N ILE A 67 10.32 -8.61 -9.09
CA ILE A 67 9.05 -8.73 -9.82
C ILE A 67 7.86 -8.79 -8.85
N PHE A 68 8.02 -9.51 -7.74
CA PHE A 68 6.92 -9.76 -6.80
C PHE A 68 6.73 -8.65 -5.76
N SER A 69 7.76 -7.87 -5.52
CA SER A 69 7.81 -6.84 -4.48
C SER A 69 6.63 -5.84 -4.57
N SER A 70 6.34 -5.31 -5.77
CA SER A 70 5.23 -4.39 -5.98
C SER A 70 3.86 -5.06 -5.76
N PHE A 71 3.72 -6.33 -6.09
CA PHE A 71 2.47 -7.06 -5.86
C PHE A 71 2.21 -7.31 -4.37
N LEU A 72 3.23 -7.54 -3.55
CA LEU A 72 3.05 -7.59 -2.10
C LEU A 72 2.54 -6.26 -1.55
N GLY A 73 3.08 -5.14 -2.04
CA GLY A 73 2.57 -3.80 -1.73
C GLY A 73 1.11 -3.63 -2.11
N ALA A 74 0.73 -4.11 -3.30
CA ALA A 74 -0.65 -4.06 -3.78
C ALA A 74 -1.61 -4.86 -2.90
N VAL A 75 -1.22 -6.05 -2.44
CA VAL A 75 -2.00 -6.87 -1.50
C VAL A 75 -2.30 -6.10 -0.22
N GLY A 76 -1.30 -5.42 0.35
CA GLY A 76 -1.49 -4.60 1.55
C GLY A 76 -2.51 -3.47 1.35
N ALA A 77 -2.42 -2.76 0.23
CA ALA A 77 -3.34 -1.67 -0.08
C ALA A 77 -4.73 -2.17 -0.49
N PHE A 78 -4.84 -3.33 -1.13
CA PHE A 78 -6.12 -3.96 -1.47
C PHE A 78 -7.00 -4.15 -0.22
N PHE A 79 -6.42 -4.66 0.86
CA PHE A 79 -7.16 -4.90 2.10
C PHE A 79 -7.35 -3.64 2.94
N SER A 80 -6.35 -2.77 3.00
CA SER A 80 -6.37 -1.61 3.91
C SER A 80 -6.99 -0.35 3.28
N GLY A 81 -6.95 -0.24 1.96
CA GLY A 81 -7.29 1.00 1.24
C GLY A 81 -6.26 2.12 1.43
N SER A 82 -5.07 1.79 1.87
CA SER A 82 -4.05 2.78 2.24
C SER A 82 -2.65 2.32 1.89
N ASN A 83 -1.96 3.12 1.08
CA ASN A 83 -0.54 2.92 0.80
C ASN A 83 0.31 2.98 2.07
N THR A 84 0.00 3.91 2.97
CA THR A 84 0.70 4.04 4.26
C THR A 84 0.57 2.77 5.11
N VAL A 85 -0.64 2.23 5.23
CA VAL A 85 -0.86 0.97 5.98
C VAL A 85 -0.14 -0.19 5.31
N SER A 86 -0.18 -0.28 3.98
CA SER A 86 0.56 -1.29 3.22
C SER A 86 2.07 -1.21 3.51
N ASN A 87 2.65 -0.02 3.45
CA ASN A 87 4.08 0.18 3.70
C ASN A 87 4.46 -0.13 5.15
N LEU A 88 3.64 0.25 6.12
CA LEU A 88 3.85 -0.11 7.52
C LEU A 88 3.79 -1.62 7.74
N THR A 89 2.85 -2.30 7.09
CA THR A 89 2.64 -3.75 7.27
C THR A 89 3.76 -4.58 6.64
N PHE A 90 4.13 -4.26 5.41
CA PHE A 90 5.04 -5.11 4.63
C PHE A 90 6.45 -4.52 4.44
N GLY A 91 6.68 -3.25 4.76
CA GLY A 91 7.98 -2.62 4.58
C GLY A 91 9.13 -3.35 5.28
N SER A 92 8.91 -3.82 6.51
CA SER A 92 9.92 -4.58 7.25
C SER A 92 10.19 -5.96 6.65
N VAL A 93 9.17 -6.62 6.08
CA VAL A 93 9.33 -7.89 5.35
C VAL A 93 10.14 -7.65 4.06
N GLN A 94 9.79 -6.61 3.30
CA GLN A 94 10.52 -6.20 2.09
C GLN A 94 11.99 -5.90 2.37
N LEU A 95 12.27 -5.15 3.46
CA LEU A 95 13.62 -4.87 3.92
C LEU A 95 14.39 -6.17 4.19
N SER A 96 13.80 -7.06 5.00
CA SER A 96 14.43 -8.34 5.34
C SER A 96 14.70 -9.22 4.12
N THR A 97 13.77 -9.25 3.15
CA THR A 97 13.94 -10.00 1.91
C THR A 97 15.07 -9.39 1.06
N ALA A 98 15.10 -8.08 0.91
CA ALA A 98 16.14 -7.38 0.15
C ALA A 98 17.54 -7.61 0.75
N GLU A 99 17.68 -7.51 2.06
CA GLU A 99 18.93 -7.80 2.76
C GLU A 99 19.40 -9.25 2.56
N THR A 100 18.47 -10.20 2.60
CA THR A 100 18.78 -11.63 2.45
C THR A 100 19.16 -12.00 1.01
N THR A 101 18.51 -11.38 0.03
CA THR A 101 18.76 -11.62 -1.40
C THR A 101 19.93 -10.80 -1.97
N GLY A 102 20.45 -9.82 -1.21
CA GLY A 102 21.45 -8.87 -1.70
C GLY A 102 20.92 -7.86 -2.71
N LEU A 103 19.58 -7.68 -2.79
CA LEU A 103 18.96 -6.68 -3.65
C LEU A 103 19.03 -5.29 -3.03
N SER A 104 18.97 -4.25 -3.87
CA SER A 104 18.94 -2.88 -3.39
C SER A 104 17.70 -2.63 -2.51
N VAL A 105 17.93 -2.37 -1.23
CA VAL A 105 16.88 -2.07 -0.25
C VAL A 105 16.02 -0.89 -0.71
N THR A 106 16.66 0.17 -1.21
CA THR A 106 15.95 1.37 -1.69
C THR A 106 15.01 1.03 -2.84
N LEU A 107 15.46 0.21 -3.77
CA LEU A 107 14.65 -0.22 -4.93
C LEU A 107 13.46 -1.07 -4.48
N ILE A 108 13.67 -2.03 -3.61
CA ILE A 108 12.60 -2.91 -3.13
C ILE A 108 11.57 -2.13 -2.31
N LEU A 109 11.99 -1.19 -1.46
CA LEU A 109 11.05 -0.33 -0.72
C LEU A 109 10.32 0.67 -1.62
N ALA A 110 10.96 1.15 -2.69
CA ALA A 110 10.27 1.95 -3.71
C ALA A 110 9.19 1.13 -4.43
N LEU A 111 9.49 -0.12 -4.81
CA LEU A 111 8.52 -1.04 -5.41
C LEU A 111 7.37 -1.37 -4.45
N GLN A 112 7.65 -1.53 -3.17
CA GLN A 112 6.61 -1.69 -2.14
C GLN A 112 5.64 -0.49 -2.16
N SER A 113 6.17 0.74 -2.21
CA SER A 113 5.36 1.95 -2.23
C SER A 113 4.57 2.11 -3.53
N VAL A 114 5.18 1.78 -4.67
CA VAL A 114 4.51 1.71 -5.98
C VAL A 114 3.37 0.69 -5.93
N GLY A 115 3.64 -0.49 -5.37
CA GLY A 115 2.66 -1.53 -5.16
C GLY A 115 1.49 -1.08 -4.30
N GLY A 116 1.77 -0.44 -3.18
CA GLY A 116 0.74 0.13 -2.32
C GLY A 116 -0.14 1.16 -3.05
N ALA A 117 0.46 1.98 -3.93
CA ALA A 117 -0.30 2.93 -4.75
C ALA A 117 -1.20 2.21 -5.77
N MET A 118 -0.68 1.23 -6.51
CA MET A 118 -1.46 0.51 -7.52
C MET A 118 -2.55 -0.37 -6.89
N GLY A 119 -2.34 -0.93 -5.71
CA GLY A 119 -3.33 -1.75 -5.01
C GLY A 119 -4.59 -0.99 -4.61
N ASN A 120 -4.51 0.34 -4.46
CA ASN A 120 -5.67 1.18 -4.22
C ASN A 120 -6.69 1.18 -5.39
N MET A 121 -6.25 0.83 -6.62
CA MET A 121 -7.15 0.74 -7.79
C MET A 121 -8.17 -0.39 -7.64
N VAL A 122 -7.83 -1.42 -6.88
CA VAL A 122 -8.68 -2.62 -6.67
C VAL A 122 -9.20 -2.73 -5.23
N CYS A 123 -8.91 -1.74 -4.39
CA CYS A 123 -9.34 -1.75 -2.99
C CYS A 123 -10.86 -1.69 -2.87
N ILE A 124 -11.42 -2.67 -2.16
CA ILE A 124 -12.86 -2.81 -1.96
C ILE A 124 -13.45 -1.57 -1.27
N ASN A 125 -12.80 -1.06 -0.23
CA ASN A 125 -13.28 0.10 0.52
C ASN A 125 -13.38 1.35 -0.36
N ASN A 126 -12.37 1.59 -1.21
CA ASN A 126 -12.35 2.73 -2.12
C ASN A 126 -13.43 2.60 -3.20
N ILE A 127 -13.60 1.39 -3.75
CA ILE A 127 -14.63 1.10 -4.77
C ILE A 127 -16.03 1.30 -4.17
N VAL A 128 -16.30 0.77 -2.98
CA VAL A 128 -17.59 0.95 -2.29
C VAL A 128 -17.86 2.42 -2.00
N ALA A 129 -16.86 3.17 -1.53
CA ALA A 129 -17.00 4.60 -1.26
C ALA A 129 -17.37 5.39 -2.52
N VAL A 130 -16.66 5.16 -3.64
CA VAL A 130 -16.93 5.81 -4.92
C VAL A 130 -18.28 5.38 -5.49
N SER A 131 -18.60 4.08 -5.45
CA SER A 131 -19.89 3.55 -5.91
C SER A 131 -21.07 4.17 -5.15
N SER A 132 -20.92 4.39 -3.85
CA SER A 132 -21.93 5.04 -3.02
C SER A 132 -22.16 6.50 -3.44
N VAL A 133 -21.09 7.25 -3.73
CA VAL A 133 -21.18 8.64 -4.20
C VAL A 133 -21.84 8.74 -5.58
N LEU A 134 -21.53 7.80 -6.45
CA LEU A 134 -22.09 7.73 -7.82
C LEU A 134 -23.46 7.04 -7.89
N ASN A 135 -23.98 6.59 -6.75
CA ASN A 135 -25.23 5.83 -6.63
C ASN A 135 -25.27 4.58 -7.54
N ILE A 136 -24.12 3.92 -7.68
CA ILE A 136 -23.95 2.66 -8.41
C ILE A 136 -24.00 1.53 -7.40
N GLN A 137 -25.04 0.69 -7.45
CA GLN A 137 -25.21 -0.43 -6.51
C GLN A 137 -24.88 -1.77 -7.17
N ASN A 138 -24.33 -2.69 -6.42
CA ASN A 138 -24.06 -4.09 -6.81
C ASN A 138 -23.16 -4.23 -8.07
N LYS A 139 -22.25 -3.28 -8.29
CA LYS A 139 -21.28 -3.29 -9.41
C LYS A 139 -19.82 -3.43 -8.94
N GLU A 140 -19.60 -3.53 -7.63
CA GLU A 140 -18.26 -3.56 -7.01
C GLU A 140 -17.40 -4.66 -7.62
N GLY A 141 -17.93 -5.88 -7.74
CA GLY A 141 -17.21 -7.01 -8.34
C GLY A 141 -16.88 -6.80 -9.82
N THR A 142 -17.72 -6.11 -10.57
CA THR A 142 -17.46 -5.75 -11.98
C THR A 142 -16.36 -4.71 -12.07
N ILE A 143 -16.38 -3.71 -11.19
CA ILE A 143 -15.34 -2.67 -11.12
C ILE A 143 -14.00 -3.30 -10.79
N ILE A 144 -13.92 -4.18 -9.78
CA ILE A 144 -12.69 -4.89 -9.42
C ILE A 144 -12.14 -5.68 -10.62
N LYS A 145 -12.97 -6.45 -11.31
CA LYS A 145 -12.55 -7.22 -12.49
C LYS A 145 -11.98 -6.34 -13.60
N THR A 146 -12.52 -5.14 -13.76
CA THR A 146 -12.04 -4.20 -14.77
C THR A 146 -10.74 -3.52 -14.33
N THR A 147 -10.62 -3.15 -13.06
CA THR A 147 -9.45 -2.41 -12.53
C THR A 147 -8.25 -3.31 -12.22
N ILE A 148 -8.46 -4.63 -12.04
CA ILE A 148 -7.34 -5.56 -11.81
C ILE A 148 -6.40 -5.66 -13.02
N VAL A 149 -6.92 -5.53 -14.24
CA VAL A 149 -6.11 -5.59 -15.46
C VAL A 149 -5.10 -4.43 -15.53
N PRO A 150 -5.51 -3.15 -15.45
CA PRO A 150 -4.56 -2.05 -15.41
C PRO A 150 -3.63 -2.10 -14.19
N MET A 151 -4.08 -2.59 -13.03
CA MET A 151 -3.22 -2.79 -11.86
C MET A 151 -2.10 -3.79 -12.17
N VAL A 152 -2.41 -4.94 -12.75
CA VAL A 152 -1.40 -5.97 -13.10
C VAL A 152 -0.43 -5.42 -14.15
N VAL A 153 -0.93 -4.75 -15.18
CA VAL A 153 -0.09 -4.12 -16.22
C VAL A 153 0.85 -3.09 -15.59
N TYR A 154 0.36 -2.27 -14.69
CA TYR A 154 1.17 -1.30 -13.96
C TYR A 154 2.27 -1.98 -13.12
N GLY A 155 1.93 -3.06 -12.41
CA GLY A 155 2.89 -3.85 -11.63
C GLY A 155 3.99 -4.47 -12.50
N ILE A 156 3.62 -5.01 -13.67
CA ILE A 156 4.59 -5.55 -14.64
C ILE A 156 5.52 -4.45 -15.16
N ILE A 157 4.98 -3.28 -15.54
CA ILE A 157 5.78 -2.15 -15.98
C ILE A 157 6.74 -1.70 -14.88
N ALA A 158 6.28 -1.58 -13.64
CA ALA A 158 7.12 -1.21 -12.50
C ALA A 158 8.27 -2.22 -12.29
N ALA A 159 7.97 -3.52 -12.35
CA ALA A 159 8.96 -4.57 -12.24
C ALA A 159 9.99 -4.53 -13.39
N LEU A 160 9.55 -4.33 -14.62
CA LEU A 160 10.44 -4.19 -15.78
C LEU A 160 11.34 -2.95 -15.67
N CYS A 161 10.77 -1.81 -15.26
CA CYS A 161 11.56 -0.60 -15.01
C CYS A 161 12.62 -0.82 -13.93
N ALA A 162 12.26 -1.48 -12.84
CA ALA A 162 13.18 -1.77 -11.75
C ALA A 162 14.29 -2.75 -12.16
N SER A 163 13.95 -3.77 -12.95
CA SER A 163 14.89 -4.82 -13.33
C SER A 163 15.83 -4.40 -14.47
N PHE A 164 15.40 -3.56 -15.40
CA PHE A 164 16.14 -3.25 -16.61
C PHE A 164 16.54 -1.78 -16.73
N LEU A 165 15.63 -0.83 -16.47
CA LEU A 165 15.92 0.60 -16.68
C LEU A 165 16.77 1.19 -15.55
N ILE A 166 16.47 0.87 -14.31
CA ILE A 166 17.21 1.45 -13.18
C ILE A 166 18.67 1.01 -13.16
N PRO A 167 19.03 -0.28 -13.35
CA PRO A 167 20.42 -0.69 -13.45
C PRO A 167 21.19 -0.07 -14.63
N LEU A 168 20.49 0.30 -15.70
CA LEU A 168 21.11 0.94 -16.87
C LEU A 168 21.57 2.38 -16.59
N PHE A 169 20.84 3.11 -15.73
CA PHE A 169 21.14 4.51 -15.42
C PHE A 169 21.88 4.70 -14.09
N TYR A 170 21.76 3.74 -13.19
CA TYR A 170 22.40 3.75 -11.89
C TYR A 170 23.17 2.45 -11.71
N THR A 171 24.50 2.53 -11.79
CA THR A 171 25.36 1.48 -11.24
C THR A 171 25.16 1.46 -9.73
N LEU A 172 24.18 0.70 -9.28
CA LEU A 172 23.87 0.49 -7.86
C LEU A 172 24.79 -0.58 -7.27
#